data_06a9ffa3323c6458ce53c165b3d6564d
#
_entry.id   06a9ffa3323c6458ce53c165b3d6564d
#
_cell.length_a   1.000
_cell.length_b   1.000
_cell.length_c   1.000
_cell.angle_alpha   90.00
_cell.angle_beta   90.00
_cell.angle_gamma   90.00
#
_symmetry.space_group_name_H-M   'P 1'
#
loop_
_entity.id
_entity.type
_entity.pdbx_description
1 polymer ?
#
loop_
_entity_poly.entity_id
_entity_poly.type
_entity_poly.pdbx_seq_one_letter_code
_entity_poly.pdbx_strand_id
1 'polypeptide(L)'
;MIKKINSLFDAKSIPEESQKILNDFDQIVQGVRPLNSRQLQQLPGNIREFAHQLTDDRASRRLGYMNENIQLSVYTRYYLWWNLVRQVRLFSNLDSKYFPENDGVCLDIGSGPLTVVTALWLARPELRKKKLTWYCLDVSQNSLKAGEDIFLSVVAKTNVTPSERAVTPNEKVVTPSEKVVTPSEKVVTPSEAE
;
A
#
# COMPACT_ATOMS: atom_id res chain seq x y z
N MET A 1 3.18 -25.84 18.98
CA MET A 1 3.04 -24.84 20.07
C MET A 1 2.44 -23.56 19.44
N ILE A 2 1.19 -23.26 19.73
CA ILE A 2 0.53 -22.05 19.20
C ILE A 2 1.14 -20.85 19.94
N LYS A 3 1.92 -20.01 19.24
CA LYS A 3 2.34 -18.71 19.80
C LYS A 3 1.07 -17.96 20.21
N LYS A 4 1.02 -17.46 21.44
CA LYS A 4 -0.09 -16.61 21.89
C LYS A 4 -0.21 -15.45 20.90
N ILE A 5 -1.44 -15.16 20.44
CA ILE A 5 -1.72 -14.10 19.43
C ILE A 5 -1.04 -12.77 19.78
N ASN A 6 -0.97 -12.43 21.06
CA ASN A 6 -0.30 -11.22 21.54
C ASN A 6 1.20 -11.16 21.21
N SER A 7 1.88 -12.29 21.03
CA SER A 7 3.30 -12.32 20.67
C SER A 7 3.56 -12.00 19.19
N LEU A 8 2.53 -12.08 18.34
CA LEU A 8 2.65 -11.73 16.91
C LEU A 8 2.73 -10.22 16.67
N PHE A 9 2.43 -9.41 17.66
CA PHE A 9 2.43 -7.95 17.56
C PHE A 9 3.42 -7.30 18.55
N ASP A 10 4.39 -8.06 19.06
CA ASP A 10 5.41 -7.50 19.97
C ASP A 10 6.29 -6.52 19.19
N ALA A 11 6.40 -5.30 19.71
CA ALA A 11 7.23 -4.25 19.14
C ALA A 11 8.74 -4.51 19.30
N LYS A 12 9.15 -5.36 20.24
CA LYS A 12 10.57 -5.66 20.52
C LYS A 12 11.26 -6.36 19.35
N SER A 13 10.50 -7.01 18.47
CA SER A 13 11.03 -7.71 17.29
C SER A 13 11.27 -6.79 16.09
N ILE A 14 10.83 -5.54 16.15
CA ILE A 14 11.03 -4.58 15.05
C ILE A 14 12.51 -4.18 15.02
N PRO A 15 13.19 -4.22 13.86
CA PRO A 15 14.54 -3.71 13.72
C PRO A 15 14.65 -2.24 14.18
N GLU A 16 15.72 -1.89 14.88
CA GLU A 16 15.91 -0.53 15.45
C GLU A 16 15.85 0.58 14.39
N GLU A 17 16.48 0.33 13.23
CA GLU A 17 16.40 1.22 12.06
C GLU A 17 14.95 1.47 11.63
N SER A 18 14.15 0.41 11.58
CA SER A 18 12.75 0.49 11.19
C SER A 18 11.88 1.20 12.22
N GLN A 19 12.21 1.06 13.51
CA GLN A 19 11.52 1.83 14.56
C GLN A 19 11.76 3.34 14.39
N LYS A 20 12.99 3.76 14.08
CA LYS A 20 13.31 5.17 13.79
C LYS A 20 12.52 5.69 12.61
N ILE A 21 12.47 4.92 11.51
CA ILE A 21 11.70 5.29 10.31
C ILE A 21 10.20 5.40 10.62
N LEU A 22 9.64 4.47 11.38
CA LEU A 22 8.23 4.50 11.78
C LEU A 22 7.91 5.71 12.67
N ASN A 23 8.81 6.11 13.55
CA ASN A 23 8.63 7.29 14.40
C ASN A 23 8.65 8.59 13.57
N ASP A 24 9.45 8.64 12.51
CA ASP A 24 9.58 9.80 11.63
C ASP A 24 8.70 9.70 10.37
N PHE A 25 7.77 8.75 10.31
CA PHE A 25 7.01 8.44 9.11
C PHE A 25 6.16 9.61 8.60
N ASP A 26 5.65 10.45 9.49
CA ASP A 26 4.90 11.65 9.09
C ASP A 26 5.76 12.64 8.30
N GLN A 27 7.06 12.75 8.63
CA GLN A 27 7.99 13.58 7.86
C GLN A 27 8.20 13.02 6.45
N ILE A 28 8.22 11.69 6.29
CA ILE A 28 8.30 11.05 4.98
C ILE A 28 7.06 11.38 4.16
N VAL A 29 5.87 11.20 4.75
CA VAL A 29 4.61 11.53 4.08
C VAL A 29 4.52 13.02 3.77
N GLN A 30 5.00 13.89 4.66
CA GLN A 30 5.03 15.33 4.42
C GLN A 30 5.97 15.70 3.27
N GLY A 31 7.10 15.00 3.11
CA GLY A 31 8.01 15.21 1.99
C GLY A 31 7.41 14.79 0.64
N VAL A 32 6.66 13.70 0.60
CA VAL A 32 6.04 13.17 -0.63
C VAL A 32 4.74 13.89 -0.99
N ARG A 33 3.92 14.18 0.02
CA ARG A 33 2.60 14.80 -0.14
C ARG A 33 2.43 15.95 0.86
N PRO A 34 3.06 17.11 0.59
CA PRO A 34 3.05 18.23 1.53
C PRO A 34 1.63 18.77 1.74
N LEU A 35 1.29 19.04 2.99
CA LEU A 35 0.11 19.80 3.38
C LEU A 35 0.55 21.12 3.99
N ASN A 36 -0.12 22.20 3.63
CA ASN A 36 0.07 23.50 4.26
C ASN A 36 -0.61 23.56 5.65
N SER A 37 -0.33 24.61 6.42
CA SER A 37 -0.84 24.76 7.79
C SER A 37 -2.37 24.71 7.87
N ARG A 38 -3.09 25.30 6.90
CA ARG A 38 -4.56 25.27 6.85
C ARG A 38 -5.08 23.85 6.63
N GLN A 39 -4.48 23.10 5.71
CA GLN A 39 -4.84 21.72 5.42
C GLN A 39 -4.56 20.80 6.63
N LEU A 40 -3.44 21.03 7.33
CA LEU A 40 -3.12 20.29 8.57
C LEU A 40 -4.14 20.57 9.68
N GLN A 41 -4.60 21.82 9.83
CA GLN A 41 -5.66 22.16 10.80
C GLN A 41 -7.01 21.49 10.47
N GLN A 42 -7.31 21.28 9.19
CA GLN A 42 -8.54 20.62 8.74
C GLN A 42 -8.46 19.09 8.81
N LEU A 43 -7.25 18.52 8.88
CA LEU A 43 -7.01 17.09 8.80
C LEU A 43 -7.83 16.26 9.82
N PRO A 44 -7.97 16.64 11.11
CA PRO A 44 -8.78 15.88 12.06
C PRO A 44 -10.25 15.78 11.68
N GLY A 45 -10.81 16.85 11.08
CA GLY A 45 -12.18 16.85 10.55
C GLY A 45 -12.31 15.89 9.38
N ASN A 46 -11.40 15.99 8.43
CA ASN A 46 -11.37 15.13 7.23
C ASN A 46 -11.17 13.64 7.60
N ILE A 47 -10.38 13.34 8.63
CA ILE A 47 -10.23 11.95 9.13
C ILE A 47 -11.57 11.40 9.65
N ARG A 48 -12.32 12.19 10.43
CA ARG A 48 -13.63 11.75 10.96
C ARG A 48 -14.63 11.52 9.85
N GLU A 49 -14.71 12.44 8.89
CA GLU A 49 -15.60 12.31 7.74
C GLU A 49 -15.25 11.07 6.91
N PHE A 50 -13.95 10.88 6.63
CA PHE A 50 -13.49 9.72 5.88
C PHE A 50 -13.73 8.40 6.63
N ALA A 51 -13.57 8.38 7.97
CA ALA A 51 -13.91 7.23 8.79
C ALA A 51 -15.40 6.86 8.66
N HIS A 52 -16.28 7.86 8.70
CA HIS A 52 -17.72 7.66 8.49
C HIS A 52 -18.03 7.06 7.11
N GLN A 53 -17.43 7.59 6.05
CA GLN A 53 -17.57 7.03 4.69
C GLN A 53 -17.07 5.57 4.58
N LEU A 54 -16.04 5.21 5.34
CA LEU A 54 -15.51 3.84 5.32
C LEU A 54 -16.36 2.84 6.12
N THR A 55 -17.07 3.28 7.14
CA THR A 55 -17.81 2.41 8.07
C THR A 55 -19.31 2.42 7.81
N ASP A 56 -19.92 3.59 7.80
CA ASP A 56 -21.38 3.74 7.85
C ASP A 56 -21.98 3.89 6.45
N ASP A 57 -21.25 4.49 5.53
CA ASP A 57 -21.76 4.81 4.18
C ASP A 57 -21.03 4.01 3.07
N ARG A 58 -20.78 2.74 3.33
CA ARG A 58 -20.10 1.86 2.37
C ARG A 58 -20.82 1.70 1.04
N ALA A 59 -22.15 1.73 1.06
CA ALA A 59 -22.95 1.51 -0.13
C ALA A 59 -22.85 2.66 -1.15
N SER A 60 -22.63 3.89 -0.68
CA SER A 60 -22.48 5.08 -1.53
C SER A 60 -21.04 5.35 -1.96
N ARG A 61 -20.08 4.62 -1.39
CA ARG A 61 -18.67 4.80 -1.69
C ARG A 61 -18.34 4.42 -3.13
N ARG A 62 -17.86 5.40 -3.89
CA ARG A 62 -17.43 5.18 -5.28
C ARG A 62 -16.15 4.35 -5.34
N LEU A 63 -16.05 3.49 -6.34
CA LEU A 63 -14.78 2.84 -6.70
C LEU A 63 -13.75 3.94 -7.02
N GLY A 64 -12.53 3.79 -6.52
CA GLY A 64 -11.46 4.75 -6.77
C GLY A 64 -11.54 6.03 -5.92
N TYR A 65 -12.28 6.03 -4.81
CA TYR A 65 -12.35 7.16 -3.86
C TYR A 65 -10.96 7.67 -3.44
N MET A 66 -9.95 6.81 -3.42
CA MET A 66 -8.55 7.17 -3.14
C MET A 66 -7.88 7.97 -4.26
N ASN A 67 -8.54 8.21 -5.39
CA ASN A 67 -8.04 9.12 -6.41
C ASN A 67 -8.25 10.59 -6.04
N GLU A 68 -9.11 10.88 -5.07
CA GLU A 68 -9.32 12.24 -4.57
C GLU A 68 -8.19 12.66 -3.62
N ASN A 69 -7.63 13.86 -3.84
CA ASN A 69 -6.44 14.32 -3.12
C ASN A 69 -6.63 14.42 -1.60
N ILE A 70 -7.83 14.82 -1.14
CA ILE A 70 -8.13 14.95 0.30
C ILE A 70 -8.16 13.57 0.93
N GLN A 71 -8.91 12.62 0.36
CA GLN A 71 -9.03 11.27 0.89
C GLN A 71 -7.70 10.53 0.87
N LEU A 72 -6.92 10.68 -0.19
CA LEU A 72 -5.58 10.10 -0.26
C LEU A 72 -4.64 10.71 0.79
N SER A 73 -4.73 12.02 1.05
CA SER A 73 -3.93 12.68 2.08
C SER A 73 -4.32 12.22 3.49
N VAL A 74 -5.61 12.06 3.75
CA VAL A 74 -6.12 11.48 5.01
C VAL A 74 -5.65 10.04 5.18
N TYR A 75 -5.79 9.24 4.11
CA TYR A 75 -5.41 7.83 4.15
C TYR A 75 -3.91 7.66 4.43
N THR A 76 -3.05 8.37 3.71
CA THR A 76 -1.60 8.22 3.84
C THR A 76 -1.07 8.69 5.20
N ARG A 77 -1.73 9.68 5.84
CA ARG A 77 -1.27 10.18 7.15
C ARG A 77 -1.84 9.41 8.33
N TYR A 78 -3.04 8.87 8.23
CA TYR A 78 -3.68 8.19 9.34
C TYR A 78 -3.73 6.67 9.13
N TYR A 79 -4.40 6.20 8.08
CA TYR A 79 -4.64 4.78 7.88
C TYR A 79 -3.39 4.02 7.43
N LEU A 80 -2.59 4.60 6.53
CA LEU A 80 -1.35 3.97 6.07
C LEU A 80 -0.39 3.77 7.24
N TRP A 81 -0.15 4.82 8.04
CA TRP A 81 0.75 4.70 9.20
C TRP A 81 0.28 3.64 10.18
N TRP A 82 -0.99 3.66 10.53
CA TRP A 82 -1.58 2.71 11.46
C TRP A 82 -1.47 1.26 10.95
N ASN A 83 -1.80 1.02 9.68
CA ASN A 83 -1.71 -0.28 9.04
C ASN A 83 -0.25 -0.73 8.91
N LEU A 84 0.65 0.18 8.56
CA LEU A 84 2.08 -0.08 8.43
C LEU A 84 2.68 -0.57 9.75
N VAL A 85 2.45 0.14 10.86
CA VAL A 85 2.93 -0.25 12.19
C VAL A 85 2.44 -1.65 12.57
N ARG A 86 1.17 -1.95 12.32
CA ARG A 86 0.59 -3.27 12.63
C ARG A 86 1.20 -4.37 11.77
N GLN A 87 1.39 -4.14 10.48
CA GLN A 87 1.99 -5.11 9.57
C GLN A 87 3.48 -5.31 9.85
N VAL A 88 4.22 -4.25 10.15
CA VAL A 88 5.63 -4.37 10.54
C VAL A 88 5.77 -5.23 11.80
N ARG A 89 4.94 -5.00 12.82
CA ARG A 89 4.91 -5.84 14.02
C ARG A 89 4.61 -7.30 13.67
N LEU A 90 3.59 -7.54 12.88
CA LEU A 90 3.22 -8.90 12.47
C LEU A 90 4.37 -9.58 11.73
N PHE A 91 4.91 -8.95 10.70
CA PHE A 91 5.96 -9.55 9.87
C PHE A 91 7.26 -9.76 10.65
N SER A 92 7.62 -8.88 11.57
CA SER A 92 8.80 -9.05 12.44
C SER A 92 8.68 -10.24 13.39
N ASN A 93 7.47 -10.69 13.70
CA ASN A 93 7.22 -11.81 14.63
C ASN A 93 6.86 -13.11 13.92
N LEU A 94 6.61 -13.09 12.61
CA LEU A 94 6.36 -14.32 11.84
C LEU A 94 7.66 -15.12 11.67
N ASP A 95 7.52 -16.43 11.62
CA ASP A 95 8.61 -17.35 11.32
C ASP A 95 9.13 -17.11 9.91
N SER A 96 10.46 -17.20 9.73
CA SER A 96 11.14 -17.01 8.44
C SER A 96 10.61 -17.93 7.32
N LYS A 97 10.10 -19.11 7.67
CA LYS A 97 9.50 -20.06 6.71
C LYS A 97 8.28 -19.52 5.94
N TYR A 98 7.67 -18.45 6.41
CA TYR A 98 6.54 -17.79 5.73
C TYR A 98 6.97 -16.78 4.67
N PHE A 99 8.26 -16.56 4.51
CA PHE A 99 8.82 -15.60 3.56
C PHE A 99 9.64 -16.32 2.50
N PRO A 100 9.80 -15.72 1.31
CA PRO A 100 10.60 -16.32 0.25
C PRO A 100 12.04 -16.58 0.70
N GLU A 101 12.53 -17.78 0.46
CA GLU A 101 13.94 -18.12 0.71
C GLU A 101 14.85 -17.63 -0.42
N ASN A 102 14.34 -17.55 -1.64
CA ASN A 102 15.05 -17.17 -2.85
C ASN A 102 14.38 -15.95 -3.52
N ASP A 103 14.96 -15.51 -4.62
CA ASP A 103 14.33 -14.56 -5.52
C ASP A 103 12.95 -15.06 -5.96
N GLY A 104 12.02 -14.15 -6.18
CA GLY A 104 10.65 -14.56 -6.48
C GLY A 104 9.74 -13.44 -6.93
N VAL A 105 8.51 -13.84 -7.24
CA VAL A 105 7.43 -12.95 -7.67
C VAL A 105 6.38 -12.89 -6.58
N CYS A 106 5.98 -11.67 -6.22
CA CYS A 106 4.97 -11.38 -5.22
C CYS A 106 3.80 -10.65 -5.87
N LEU A 107 2.58 -10.95 -5.42
CA LEU A 107 1.36 -10.29 -5.88
C LEU A 107 0.63 -9.69 -4.68
N ASP A 108 0.34 -8.40 -4.76
CA ASP A 108 -0.44 -7.66 -3.77
C ASP A 108 -1.69 -7.07 -4.43
N ILE A 109 -2.87 -7.59 -4.08
CA ILE A 109 -4.17 -7.19 -4.64
C ILE A 109 -4.86 -6.25 -3.65
N GLY A 110 -5.26 -5.07 -4.14
CA GLY A 110 -5.75 -4.00 -3.27
C GLY A 110 -4.62 -3.34 -2.49
N SER A 111 -3.46 -3.19 -3.15
CA SER A 111 -2.21 -2.72 -2.54
C SER A 111 -2.33 -1.36 -1.88
N GLY A 112 -3.28 -0.53 -2.32
CA GLY A 112 -3.38 0.85 -1.87
C GLY A 112 -2.04 1.57 -2.05
N PRO A 113 -1.56 2.31 -1.03
CA PRO A 113 -0.27 2.97 -1.07
C PRO A 113 0.89 2.04 -0.67
N LEU A 114 0.94 0.82 -1.21
CA LEU A 114 2.01 -0.18 -1.05
C LEU A 114 2.34 -0.53 0.42
N THR A 115 1.31 -0.67 1.24
CA THR A 115 1.48 -0.91 2.69
C THR A 115 2.23 -2.21 2.98
N VAL A 116 1.88 -3.30 2.26
CA VAL A 116 2.49 -4.63 2.47
C VAL A 116 3.95 -4.62 2.06
N VAL A 117 4.28 -4.05 0.90
CA VAL A 117 5.66 -3.95 0.38
C VAL A 117 6.52 -3.17 1.36
N THR A 118 6.04 -1.99 1.81
CA THR A 118 6.75 -1.13 2.76
C THR A 118 6.93 -1.80 4.12
N ALA A 119 5.87 -2.48 4.59
CA ALA A 119 5.94 -3.21 5.85
C ALA A 119 6.94 -4.36 5.82
N LEU A 120 6.98 -5.12 4.73
CA LEU A 120 7.93 -6.21 4.56
C LEU A 120 9.38 -5.69 4.48
N TRP A 121 9.61 -4.62 3.75
CA TRP A 121 10.92 -3.96 3.68
C TRP A 121 11.44 -3.54 5.05
N LEU A 122 10.57 -2.98 5.89
CA LEU A 122 10.94 -2.54 7.24
C LEU A 122 11.10 -3.72 8.20
N ALA A 123 10.22 -4.70 8.13
CA ALA A 123 10.20 -5.81 9.09
C ALA A 123 11.29 -6.85 8.87
N ARG A 124 11.75 -7.04 7.62
CA ARG A 124 12.58 -8.16 7.19
C ARG A 124 13.80 -7.69 6.39
N PRO A 125 14.81 -7.07 7.04
CA PRO A 125 16.00 -6.56 6.36
C PRO A 125 16.73 -7.60 5.52
N GLU A 126 16.67 -8.88 5.89
CA GLU A 126 17.28 -9.99 5.14
C GLU A 126 16.65 -10.18 3.75
N LEU A 127 15.39 -9.80 3.56
CA LEU A 127 14.73 -9.91 2.25
C LEU A 127 15.15 -8.81 1.28
N ARG A 128 15.73 -7.71 1.76
CA ARG A 128 16.22 -6.60 0.92
C ARG A 128 17.36 -7.03 -0.02
N LYS A 129 18.05 -8.14 0.31
CA LYS A 129 19.13 -8.72 -0.49
C LYS A 129 18.62 -9.64 -1.61
N LYS A 130 17.31 -9.95 -1.62
CA LYS A 130 16.68 -10.84 -2.58
C LYS A 130 16.03 -10.03 -3.69
N LYS A 131 16.05 -10.55 -4.92
CA LYS A 131 15.36 -9.95 -6.05
C LYS A 131 13.89 -10.37 -5.99
N LEU A 132 13.06 -9.57 -5.30
CA LEU A 132 11.62 -9.77 -5.24
C LEU A 132 10.95 -8.83 -6.24
N THR A 133 10.26 -9.41 -7.22
CA THR A 133 9.42 -8.66 -8.18
C THR A 133 8.02 -8.56 -7.63
N TRP A 134 7.50 -7.34 -7.48
CA TRP A 134 6.17 -7.09 -6.95
C TRP A 134 5.21 -6.65 -8.04
N TYR A 135 4.07 -7.33 -8.13
CA TYR A 135 2.90 -6.88 -8.87
C TYR A 135 1.89 -6.32 -7.88
N CYS A 136 1.77 -4.99 -7.87
CA CYS A 136 0.86 -4.28 -6.98
C CYS A 136 -0.34 -3.78 -7.77
N LEU A 137 -1.53 -4.26 -7.43
CA LEU A 137 -2.77 -3.97 -8.12
C LEU A 137 -3.72 -3.19 -7.21
N ASP A 138 -4.21 -2.06 -7.68
CA ASP A 138 -5.25 -1.28 -7.01
C ASP A 138 -6.09 -0.51 -8.04
N VAL A 139 -7.33 -0.20 -7.68
CA VAL A 139 -8.21 0.62 -8.52
C VAL A 139 -7.81 2.10 -8.53
N SER A 140 -7.04 2.54 -7.53
CA SER A 140 -6.55 3.91 -7.40
C SER A 140 -5.11 4.04 -7.85
N GLN A 141 -4.91 4.56 -9.06
CA GLN A 141 -3.57 4.87 -9.59
C GLN A 141 -2.84 5.92 -8.73
N ASN A 142 -3.57 6.90 -8.21
CA ASN A 142 -3.00 7.92 -7.34
C ASN A 142 -2.49 7.32 -6.02
N SER A 143 -3.17 6.29 -5.51
CA SER A 143 -2.74 5.57 -4.32
C SER A 143 -1.47 4.77 -4.57
N LEU A 144 -1.41 4.03 -5.69
CA LEU A 144 -0.22 3.29 -6.10
C LEU A 144 0.99 4.23 -6.25
N LYS A 145 0.81 5.35 -6.97
CA LYS A 145 1.88 6.33 -7.18
C LYS A 145 2.37 6.94 -5.86
N ALA A 146 1.45 7.36 -4.99
CA ALA A 146 1.83 7.87 -3.67
C ALA A 146 2.57 6.82 -2.84
N GLY A 147 2.14 5.55 -2.92
CA GLY A 147 2.80 4.42 -2.26
C GLY A 147 4.21 4.19 -2.77
N GLU A 148 4.43 4.26 -4.07
CA GLU A 148 5.75 4.16 -4.69
C GLU A 148 6.69 5.26 -4.18
N ASP A 149 6.25 6.51 -4.21
CA ASP A 149 7.05 7.65 -3.77
C ASP A 149 7.38 7.57 -2.26
N ILE A 150 6.43 7.11 -1.44
CA ILE A 150 6.64 6.87 0.00
C ILE A 150 7.62 5.70 0.21
N PHE A 151 7.44 4.59 -0.50
CA PHE A 151 8.32 3.44 -0.41
C PHE A 151 9.76 3.79 -0.77
N LEU A 152 9.99 4.51 -1.88
CA LEU A 152 11.31 4.97 -2.28
C LEU A 152 11.95 5.89 -1.22
N SER A 153 11.13 6.75 -0.59
CA SER A 153 11.59 7.60 0.51
C SER A 153 11.98 6.80 1.76
N VAL A 154 11.26 5.70 2.05
CA VAL A 154 11.61 4.75 3.11
C VAL A 154 12.91 4.02 2.78
N VAL A 155 13.05 3.52 1.56
CA VAL A 155 14.27 2.83 1.08
C VAL A 155 15.49 3.75 1.23
N ALA A 156 15.38 5.02 0.84
CA ALA A 156 16.46 5.99 0.94
C ALA A 156 16.92 6.27 2.40
N LYS A 157 16.05 6.03 3.38
CA LYS A 157 16.36 6.17 4.81
C LYS A 157 16.93 4.90 5.45
N THR A 158 16.83 3.76 4.76
CA THR A 158 17.49 2.54 5.19
C THR A 158 18.95 2.56 4.74
N ASN A 159 19.91 2.24 5.62
CA ASN A 159 21.36 2.24 5.32
C ASN A 159 21.78 1.12 4.35
N VAL A 160 20.87 0.62 3.55
CA VAL A 160 21.15 -0.33 2.48
C VAL A 160 21.39 0.48 1.22
N THR A 161 22.66 0.60 0.83
CA THR A 161 22.97 0.93 -0.57
C THR A 161 22.22 -0.09 -1.43
N PRO A 162 21.30 0.31 -2.31
CA PRO A 162 20.71 -0.62 -3.26
C PRO A 162 21.88 -1.29 -3.97
N SER A 163 21.99 -2.61 -3.92
CA SER A 163 22.92 -3.27 -4.82
C SER A 163 22.54 -2.78 -6.20
N GLU A 164 23.51 -2.32 -6.99
CA GLU A 164 23.35 -1.66 -8.30
C GLU A 164 22.52 -2.46 -9.33
N ARG A 165 21.88 -3.55 -8.92
CA ARG A 165 21.07 -4.45 -9.73
C ARG A 165 19.58 -4.51 -9.37
N ALA A 166 19.10 -3.80 -8.36
CA ALA A 166 17.74 -4.03 -7.84
C ALA A 166 16.70 -2.95 -8.20
N VAL A 167 17.08 -1.84 -8.81
CA VAL A 167 16.12 -0.83 -9.28
C VAL A 167 16.57 -0.33 -10.65
N THR A 168 16.28 -1.08 -11.68
CA THR A 168 16.03 -0.48 -12.97
C THR A 168 14.54 -0.06 -12.96
N PRO A 169 14.23 1.23 -13.03
CA PRO A 169 12.89 1.66 -13.34
C PRO A 169 12.68 1.46 -14.84
N ASN A 170 12.55 0.23 -15.25
CA ASN A 170 12.13 -0.14 -16.59
C ASN A 170 11.52 -1.53 -16.52
N GLU A 171 10.23 -1.53 -16.48
CA GLU A 171 9.36 -2.22 -17.39
C GLU A 171 7.93 -2.10 -16.90
N LYS A 172 7.25 -1.20 -17.60
CA LYS A 172 5.82 -1.24 -17.86
C LYS A 172 4.94 -1.59 -16.64
N VAL A 173 4.58 -0.56 -15.90
CA VAL A 173 3.21 -0.50 -15.44
C VAL A 173 2.36 -0.85 -16.65
N VAL A 174 1.86 -2.08 -16.70
CA VAL A 174 0.83 -2.47 -17.64
C VAL A 174 -0.40 -1.71 -17.17
N THR A 175 -0.56 -0.50 -17.68
CA THR A 175 -1.86 0.15 -17.66
C THR A 175 -2.78 -0.80 -18.40
N PRO A 176 -3.89 -1.23 -17.80
CA PRO A 176 -4.95 -1.86 -18.58
C PRO A 176 -5.35 -0.82 -19.62
N SER A 177 -4.93 -1.02 -20.88
CA SER A 177 -5.47 -0.23 -21.98
C SER A 177 -6.97 -0.43 -21.94
N GLU A 178 -7.70 0.66 -21.83
CA GLU A 178 -9.13 0.73 -22.03
C GLU A 178 -9.48 0.14 -23.41
N LYS A 179 -9.73 -1.16 -23.44
CA LYS A 179 -10.67 -1.75 -24.38
C LYS A 179 -11.89 -2.11 -23.56
N VAL A 180 -12.72 -1.11 -23.35
CA VAL A 180 -14.12 -1.35 -23.07
C VAL A 180 -14.67 -2.13 -24.25
N VAL A 181 -14.74 -3.44 -24.10
CA VAL A 181 -15.55 -4.27 -24.98
C VAL A 181 -16.98 -4.01 -24.55
N THR A 182 -17.64 -3.11 -25.26
CA THR A 182 -19.09 -2.98 -25.20
C THR A 182 -19.68 -4.31 -25.66
N PRO A 183 -20.53 -4.98 -24.86
CA PRO A 183 -21.30 -6.10 -25.34
C PRO A 183 -22.27 -5.56 -26.43
N SER A 184 -22.07 -5.95 -27.68
CA SER A 184 -23.08 -5.75 -28.71
C SER A 184 -24.27 -6.62 -28.35
N GLU A 185 -25.34 -6.02 -27.88
CA GLU A 185 -26.66 -6.64 -27.80
C GLU A 185 -27.12 -7.02 -29.21
N LYS A 186 -27.02 -8.30 -29.50
CA LYS A 186 -27.84 -8.89 -30.57
C LYS A 186 -29.21 -9.13 -29.98
N VAL A 187 -30.11 -8.20 -30.25
CA VAL A 187 -31.54 -8.42 -30.11
C VAL A 187 -31.94 -9.47 -31.16
N VAL A 188 -32.24 -10.67 -30.70
CA VAL A 188 -32.89 -11.69 -31.50
C VAL A 188 -34.40 -11.48 -31.34
N THR A 189 -35.03 -10.91 -32.34
CA THR A 189 -36.50 -10.90 -32.47
C THR A 189 -36.99 -12.30 -32.80
N PRO A 190 -37.98 -12.86 -32.09
CA PRO A 190 -38.63 -14.10 -32.54
C PRO A 190 -39.48 -13.82 -33.79
N SER A 191 -39.16 -14.51 -34.88
CA SER A 191 -40.03 -14.55 -36.03
C SER A 191 -41.25 -15.42 -35.73
N GLU A 192 -42.42 -14.87 -35.97
CA GLU A 192 -43.68 -15.59 -36.04
C GLU A 192 -43.55 -16.69 -37.12
N ALA A 193 -43.94 -17.89 -36.75
CA ALA A 193 -44.18 -18.99 -37.69
C ALA A 193 -45.60 -19.44 -37.54
N GLU A 194 -46.29 -19.43 -38.67
CA GLU A 194 -47.59 -20.02 -38.91
C GLU A 194 -47.64 -21.52 -38.56
#